data_0387e3c0f50a679c9dcc8c94aff8dd31
#
_entry.id   0387e3c0f50a679c9dcc8c94aff8dd31
#
_cell.length_a   1.000
_cell.length_b   1.000
_cell.length_c   1.000
_cell.angle_alpha   90.00
_cell.angle_beta   90.00
_cell.angle_gamma   90.00
#
_symmetry.space_group_name_H-M   'P 1'
#
loop_
_entity.id
_entity.type
_entity.pdbx_description
1 polymer ?
#
loop_
_entity_poly.entity_id
_entity_poly.type
_entity_poly.pdbx_seq_one_letter_code
_entity_poly.pdbx_strand_id
1 'polypeptide(L)'
;NGRGESVNAVADAFSDQDEHYHVLKCQDMTGAEILSWWREQRTIMNEAFIAGGPKSRVPWAAGIPPMSNRSLASARLMELWAHSVDIYDALGIEPVVKDRIASTLFLSWQGRPNMYNVNGLTFDPEVPMYLELTLPSGEVWAKGDPASPNYIKGTARDWALVAIRRRNWMDTDLEVVGDEARTYASIVQTYAGPADPAPEAKNQR
;
A
#
# COMPACT_ATOMS: atom_id res chain seq x y z
N ASN A 1 -13.75 0.68 13.89
CA ASN A 1 -15.21 0.56 13.97
C ASN A 1 -15.83 1.14 12.71
N GLY A 2 -16.52 0.32 11.91
CA GLY A 2 -17.17 0.74 10.66
C GLY A 2 -18.40 1.64 10.84
N ARG A 3 -18.58 2.30 11.97
CA ARG A 3 -19.75 3.14 12.26
C ARG A 3 -19.58 4.62 11.93
N GLY A 4 -18.46 5.06 11.35
CA GLY A 4 -18.27 6.49 11.06
C GLY A 4 -18.30 7.41 12.30
N GLU A 5 -18.32 6.83 13.49
CA GLU A 5 -17.99 7.56 14.71
C GLU A 5 -16.60 8.14 14.49
N SER A 6 -16.51 9.41 14.69
CA SER A 6 -15.39 10.20 14.25
C SER A 6 -14.12 9.52 14.70
N VAL A 7 -13.30 9.08 13.75
CA VAL A 7 -11.93 8.63 13.98
C VAL A 7 -11.20 9.68 14.82
N ASN A 8 -11.61 10.94 14.73
CA ASN A 8 -11.12 12.03 15.55
C ASN A 8 -11.50 11.85 17.02
N ALA A 9 -12.74 11.45 17.37
CA ALA A 9 -13.09 11.19 18.76
C ALA A 9 -12.37 9.96 19.33
N VAL A 10 -12.10 8.96 18.49
CA VAL A 10 -11.28 7.80 18.88
C VAL A 10 -9.80 8.20 18.97
N ALA A 11 -9.28 9.00 18.03
CA ALA A 11 -7.93 9.50 18.06
C ALA A 11 -7.71 10.48 19.23
N ASP A 12 -8.67 11.36 19.51
CA ASP A 12 -8.62 12.29 20.65
C ASP A 12 -8.65 11.53 22.01
N ALA A 13 -9.41 10.42 22.07
CA ALA A 13 -9.43 9.56 23.25
C ALA A 13 -8.10 8.80 23.47
N PHE A 14 -7.28 8.68 22.43
CA PHE A 14 -6.00 7.95 22.44
C PHE A 14 -4.77 8.84 22.22
N SER A 15 -4.95 10.14 21.89
CA SER A 15 -3.86 11.02 21.47
C SER A 15 -2.80 11.29 22.54
N ASP A 16 -3.15 11.19 23.81
CA ASP A 16 -2.23 11.49 24.90
C ASP A 16 -1.58 10.23 25.54
N GLN A 17 -2.00 9.05 25.16
CA GLN A 17 -1.58 7.87 25.89
C GLN A 17 -1.12 6.67 25.06
N ASP A 18 -1.54 6.50 23.79
CA ASP A 18 -1.35 5.18 23.21
C ASP A 18 -1.19 5.10 21.70
N GLU A 19 -0.03 5.38 21.20
CA GLU A 19 0.45 4.77 19.93
C GLU A 19 0.38 3.23 20.00
N HIS A 20 0.27 2.68 21.21
CA HIS A 20 0.33 1.25 21.50
C HIS A 20 -0.97 0.66 22.06
N TYR A 21 -2.11 1.35 21.96
CA TYR A 21 -3.39 0.84 22.48
C TYR A 21 -3.67 -0.63 22.14
N HIS A 22 -3.44 -1.03 20.89
CA HIS A 22 -3.68 -2.42 20.49
C HIS A 22 -2.70 -3.39 21.12
N VAL A 23 -1.47 -2.98 21.33
CA VAL A 23 -0.44 -3.77 22.04
C VAL A 23 -0.82 -3.95 23.48
N LEU A 24 -1.16 -2.84 24.18
CA LEU A 24 -1.58 -2.87 25.58
C LEU A 24 -2.86 -3.70 25.79
N LYS A 25 -3.83 -3.55 24.88
CA LYS A 25 -5.05 -4.36 24.92
C LYS A 25 -4.78 -5.86 24.79
N CYS A 26 -3.77 -6.22 24.02
CA CYS A 26 -3.46 -7.62 23.71
C CYS A 26 -2.40 -8.23 24.63
N GLN A 27 -1.74 -7.44 25.51
CA GLN A 27 -0.60 -7.91 26.28
C GLN A 27 -0.90 -9.14 27.15
N ASP A 28 -2.13 -9.24 27.68
CA ASP A 28 -2.57 -10.33 28.54
C ASP A 28 -3.40 -11.39 27.79
N MET A 29 -3.56 -11.24 26.46
CA MET A 29 -4.33 -12.17 25.65
C MET A 29 -3.43 -13.29 25.12
N THR A 30 -3.97 -14.50 25.10
CA THR A 30 -3.34 -15.62 24.39
C THR A 30 -3.41 -15.41 22.87
N GLY A 31 -2.53 -16.05 22.10
CA GLY A 31 -2.57 -15.99 20.64
C GLY A 31 -3.92 -16.44 20.05
N ALA A 32 -4.60 -17.37 20.68
CA ALA A 32 -5.94 -17.82 20.27
C ALA A 32 -7.00 -16.72 20.47
N GLU A 33 -6.95 -15.99 21.58
CA GLU A 33 -7.84 -14.87 21.87
C GLU A 33 -7.58 -13.70 20.91
N ILE A 34 -6.32 -13.34 20.64
CA ILE A 34 -5.95 -12.33 19.66
C ILE A 34 -6.48 -12.70 18.28
N LEU A 35 -6.31 -13.95 17.87
CA LEU A 35 -6.80 -14.43 16.57
C LEU A 35 -8.32 -14.39 16.47
N SER A 36 -9.02 -14.76 17.54
CA SER A 36 -10.48 -14.69 17.62
C SER A 36 -10.97 -13.25 17.49
N TRP A 37 -10.39 -12.35 18.29
CA TRP A 37 -10.70 -10.93 18.24
C TRP A 37 -10.42 -10.32 16.85
N TRP A 38 -9.27 -10.62 16.24
CA TRP A 38 -8.93 -10.15 14.90
C TRP A 38 -9.95 -10.61 13.84
N ARG A 39 -10.38 -11.88 13.92
CA ARG A 39 -11.39 -12.45 13.01
C ARG A 39 -12.73 -11.74 13.13
N GLU A 40 -13.15 -11.46 14.35
CA GLU A 40 -14.37 -10.68 14.61
C GLU A 40 -14.29 -9.27 14.03
N GLN A 41 -13.23 -8.53 14.35
CA GLN A 41 -13.04 -7.17 13.84
C GLN A 41 -12.96 -7.12 12.31
N ARG A 42 -12.33 -8.12 11.69
CA ARG A 42 -12.30 -8.25 10.23
C ARG A 42 -13.70 -8.42 9.64
N THR A 43 -14.54 -9.22 10.27
CA THR A 43 -15.92 -9.43 9.82
C THR A 43 -16.70 -8.13 9.89
N ILE A 44 -16.66 -7.42 11.02
CA ILE A 44 -17.31 -6.12 11.22
C ILE A 44 -16.83 -5.09 10.18
N MET A 45 -15.55 -5.03 9.94
CA MET A 45 -14.95 -4.13 8.94
C MET A 45 -15.48 -4.45 7.53
N ASN A 46 -15.52 -5.72 7.14
CA ASN A 46 -15.99 -6.12 5.81
C ASN A 46 -17.49 -5.78 5.62
N GLU A 47 -18.32 -6.03 6.62
CA GLU A 47 -19.74 -5.66 6.61
C GLU A 47 -19.92 -4.15 6.45
N ALA A 48 -19.11 -3.35 7.17
CA ALA A 48 -19.12 -1.90 7.05
C ALA A 48 -18.71 -1.41 5.65
N PHE A 49 -17.70 -2.02 5.03
CA PHE A 49 -17.31 -1.71 3.65
C PHE A 49 -18.44 -2.01 2.65
N ILE A 50 -19.13 -3.13 2.81
CA ILE A 50 -20.24 -3.52 1.95
C ILE A 50 -21.43 -2.54 2.14
N ALA A 51 -21.80 -2.24 3.38
CA ALA A 51 -22.92 -1.37 3.71
C ALA A 51 -22.69 0.10 3.29
N GLY A 52 -21.45 0.59 3.41
CA GLY A 52 -21.11 1.98 3.12
C GLY A 52 -21.12 2.35 1.63
N GLY A 53 -20.95 1.37 0.76
CA GLY A 53 -20.83 1.59 -0.68
C GLY A 53 -19.49 2.23 -1.09
N PRO A 54 -19.10 2.15 -2.37
CA PRO A 54 -17.72 2.44 -2.83
C PRO A 54 -17.33 3.92 -2.77
N LYS A 55 -18.29 4.84 -2.83
CA LYS A 55 -18.05 6.30 -2.90
C LYS A 55 -18.19 7.02 -1.56
N SER A 56 -18.71 6.38 -0.53
CA SER A 56 -18.83 6.99 0.80
C SER A 56 -17.45 7.43 1.31
N ARG A 57 -17.43 8.55 2.03
CA ARG A 57 -16.19 9.10 2.59
C ARG A 57 -16.02 8.59 4.01
N VAL A 58 -14.88 7.96 4.27
CA VAL A 58 -14.58 7.32 5.55
C VAL A 58 -13.37 8.02 6.19
N PRO A 59 -13.51 8.60 7.38
CA PRO A 59 -12.38 9.03 8.19
C PRO A 59 -11.52 7.80 8.54
N TRP A 60 -10.21 7.91 8.41
CA TRP A 60 -9.30 6.78 8.64
C TRP A 60 -8.11 7.12 9.53
N ALA A 61 -7.75 8.41 9.64
CA ALA A 61 -6.74 8.90 10.56
C ALA A 61 -7.05 10.35 10.95
N ALA A 62 -6.66 10.73 12.16
CA ALA A 62 -6.82 12.08 12.66
C ALA A 62 -6.03 13.08 11.81
N GLY A 63 -6.62 14.23 11.50
CA GLY A 63 -5.96 15.29 10.72
C GLY A 63 -5.77 14.97 9.23
N ILE A 64 -6.16 13.79 8.75
CA ILE A 64 -6.04 13.40 7.34
C ILE A 64 -7.43 13.41 6.67
N PRO A 65 -7.55 13.97 5.44
CA PRO A 65 -8.83 13.99 4.75
C PRO A 65 -9.44 12.59 4.58
N PRO A 66 -10.76 12.45 4.75
CA PRO A 66 -11.44 11.18 4.55
C PRO A 66 -11.21 10.64 3.14
N MET A 67 -10.95 9.34 3.02
CA MET A 67 -10.82 8.69 1.72
C MET A 67 -12.12 7.97 1.33
N SER A 68 -12.25 7.62 0.04
CA SER A 68 -13.39 6.81 -0.38
C SER A 68 -13.31 5.42 0.26
N ASN A 69 -14.48 4.85 0.54
CA ASN A 69 -14.57 3.48 1.07
C ASN A 69 -13.82 2.47 0.19
N ARG A 70 -13.88 2.64 -1.14
CA ARG A 70 -13.12 1.82 -2.09
C ARG A 70 -11.60 1.98 -1.91
N SER A 71 -11.13 3.21 -1.77
CA SER A 71 -9.70 3.47 -1.57
C SER A 71 -9.20 2.93 -0.23
N LEU A 72 -10.02 3.08 0.82
CA LEU A 72 -9.69 2.53 2.14
C LEU A 72 -9.65 1.00 2.11
N ALA A 73 -10.59 0.33 1.43
CA ALA A 73 -10.55 -1.12 1.26
C ALA A 73 -9.30 -1.57 0.50
N SER A 74 -8.90 -0.82 -0.55
CA SER A 74 -7.64 -1.08 -1.28
C SER A 74 -6.42 -0.91 -0.39
N ALA A 75 -6.38 0.13 0.44
CA ALA A 75 -5.30 0.36 1.40
C ALA A 75 -5.23 -0.76 2.44
N ARG A 76 -6.37 -1.19 3.01
CA ARG A 76 -6.40 -2.31 3.96
C ARG A 76 -5.92 -3.63 3.34
N LEU A 77 -6.23 -3.86 2.07
CA LEU A 77 -5.75 -5.05 1.36
C LEU A 77 -4.24 -4.99 1.10
N MET A 78 -3.73 -3.81 0.74
CA MET A 78 -2.30 -3.56 0.58
C MET A 78 -1.54 -3.78 1.88
N GLU A 79 -2.01 -3.20 3.00
CA GLU A 79 -1.40 -3.37 4.33
C GLU A 79 -1.34 -4.85 4.75
N LEU A 80 -2.46 -5.57 4.59
CA LEU A 80 -2.50 -6.99 4.91
C LEU A 80 -1.47 -7.78 4.09
N TRP A 81 -1.32 -7.47 2.81
CA TRP A 81 -0.36 -8.13 1.96
C TRP A 81 1.08 -7.74 2.33
N ALA A 82 1.36 -6.46 2.53
CA ALA A 82 2.69 -5.95 2.90
C ALA A 82 3.20 -6.62 4.19
N HIS A 83 2.37 -6.64 5.24
CA HIS A 83 2.76 -7.28 6.50
C HIS A 83 2.81 -8.81 6.41
N SER A 84 2.06 -9.43 5.50
CA SER A 84 2.24 -10.86 5.23
C SER A 84 3.57 -11.15 4.54
N VAL A 85 4.08 -10.24 3.69
CA VAL A 85 5.42 -10.37 3.08
C VAL A 85 6.50 -10.36 4.17
N ASP A 86 6.38 -9.53 5.21
CA ASP A 86 7.33 -9.52 6.32
C ASP A 86 7.43 -10.88 7.01
N ILE A 87 6.28 -11.56 7.18
CA ILE A 87 6.22 -12.90 7.76
C ILE A 87 6.80 -13.95 6.79
N TYR A 88 6.46 -13.87 5.50
CA TYR A 88 7.01 -14.79 4.50
C TYR A 88 8.53 -14.66 4.39
N ASP A 89 9.06 -13.44 4.39
CA ASP A 89 10.50 -13.18 4.34
C ASP A 89 11.20 -13.75 5.59
N ALA A 90 10.61 -13.58 6.78
CA ALA A 90 11.16 -14.13 8.03
C ALA A 90 11.18 -15.67 8.05
N LEU A 91 10.23 -16.31 7.35
CA LEU A 91 10.14 -17.77 7.22
C LEU A 91 10.92 -18.32 6.02
N GLY A 92 11.49 -17.48 5.16
CA GLY A 92 12.13 -17.90 3.92
C GLY A 92 11.15 -18.50 2.90
N ILE A 93 9.89 -18.07 2.91
CA ILE A 93 8.83 -18.57 2.04
C ILE A 93 8.47 -17.50 1.02
N GLU A 94 8.28 -17.90 -0.23
CA GLU A 94 7.86 -16.97 -1.28
C GLU A 94 6.43 -16.44 -1.01
N PRO A 95 6.21 -15.10 -1.12
CA PRO A 95 4.90 -14.50 -0.93
C PRO A 95 3.86 -15.01 -1.94
N VAL A 96 2.69 -15.39 -1.44
CA VAL A 96 1.57 -15.76 -2.32
C VAL A 96 0.96 -14.51 -2.94
N VAL A 97 0.94 -14.47 -4.26
CA VAL A 97 0.39 -13.35 -5.05
C VAL A 97 -0.82 -13.82 -5.85
N LYS A 98 -1.88 -13.01 -5.83
CA LYS A 98 -3.10 -13.19 -6.62
C LYS A 98 -3.47 -11.86 -7.28
N ASP A 99 -4.37 -11.87 -8.26
CA ASP A 99 -4.75 -10.67 -9.03
C ASP A 99 -5.27 -9.50 -8.18
N ARG A 100 -5.75 -9.78 -6.97
CA ARG A 100 -6.09 -8.71 -6.02
C ARG A 100 -4.90 -7.78 -5.66
N ILE A 101 -3.66 -8.16 -6.02
CA ILE A 101 -2.49 -7.29 -5.93
C ILE A 101 -2.67 -5.98 -6.72
N ALA A 102 -3.58 -5.98 -7.70
CA ALA A 102 -3.97 -4.78 -8.45
C ALA A 102 -4.39 -3.60 -7.54
N SER A 103 -4.82 -3.86 -6.29
CA SER A 103 -5.07 -2.82 -5.29
C SER A 103 -3.80 -2.07 -4.92
N THR A 104 -2.68 -2.78 -4.73
CA THR A 104 -1.37 -2.18 -4.45
C THR A 104 -0.85 -1.40 -5.66
N LEU A 105 -1.02 -1.95 -6.87
CA LEU A 105 -0.65 -1.26 -8.12
C LEU A 105 -1.43 0.04 -8.28
N PHE A 106 -2.74 0.00 -7.98
CA PHE A 106 -3.59 1.19 -8.02
C PHE A 106 -3.10 2.27 -7.03
N LEU A 107 -2.77 1.89 -5.80
CA LEU A 107 -2.28 2.82 -4.79
C LEU A 107 -0.91 3.41 -5.18
N SER A 108 -0.01 2.59 -5.74
CA SER A 108 1.27 3.09 -6.23
C SER A 108 1.07 4.19 -7.29
N TRP A 109 0.17 3.99 -8.23
CA TRP A 109 -0.12 4.97 -9.28
C TRP A 109 -0.79 6.23 -8.75
N GLN A 110 -1.84 6.09 -7.94
CA GLN A 110 -2.60 7.23 -7.40
C GLN A 110 -1.81 8.05 -6.39
N GLY A 111 -0.89 7.43 -5.68
CA GLY A 111 -0.06 8.07 -4.67
C GLY A 111 1.10 8.90 -5.21
N ARG A 112 1.40 8.87 -6.52
CA ARG A 112 2.56 9.59 -7.10
C ARG A 112 2.72 11.03 -6.63
N PRO A 113 1.70 11.90 -6.66
CA PRO A 113 1.88 13.29 -6.22
C PRO A 113 2.37 13.40 -4.76
N ASN A 114 1.83 12.56 -3.88
CA ASN A 114 2.25 12.52 -2.48
C ASN A 114 3.66 11.98 -2.31
N MET A 115 4.04 10.94 -3.06
CA MET A 115 5.39 10.35 -3.00
C MET A 115 6.46 11.36 -3.40
N TYR A 116 6.23 12.12 -4.47
CA TYR A 116 7.12 13.19 -4.87
C TYR A 116 7.23 14.26 -3.78
N ASN A 117 6.10 14.72 -3.26
CA ASN A 117 6.05 15.74 -2.23
C ASN A 117 6.81 15.34 -0.95
N VAL A 118 6.60 14.12 -0.43
CA VAL A 118 7.29 13.67 0.81
C VAL A 118 8.78 13.44 0.59
N ASN A 119 9.22 13.23 -0.65
CA ASN A 119 10.63 13.15 -1.02
C ASN A 119 11.24 14.52 -1.40
N GLY A 120 10.50 15.64 -1.22
CA GLY A 120 10.99 16.97 -1.58
C GLY A 120 11.12 17.20 -3.09
N LEU A 121 10.43 16.42 -3.90
CA LEU A 121 10.44 16.50 -5.36
C LEU A 121 9.13 17.13 -5.87
N THR A 122 9.20 17.75 -7.05
CA THR A 122 8.01 18.27 -7.73
C THR A 122 7.41 17.21 -8.62
N PHE A 123 6.12 16.91 -8.43
CA PHE A 123 5.37 16.06 -9.34
C PHE A 123 4.82 16.90 -10.51
N ASP A 124 5.17 16.54 -11.73
CA ASP A 124 4.62 17.16 -12.93
C ASP A 124 3.72 16.13 -13.66
N PRO A 125 2.40 16.35 -13.70
CA PRO A 125 1.46 15.45 -14.36
C PRO A 125 1.63 15.41 -15.89
N GLU A 126 2.29 16.43 -16.50
CA GLU A 126 2.53 16.51 -17.93
C GLU A 126 3.73 15.64 -18.37
N VAL A 127 4.59 15.25 -17.45
CA VAL A 127 5.67 14.30 -17.77
C VAL A 127 5.08 12.92 -18.01
N PRO A 128 5.18 12.39 -19.23
CA PRO A 128 4.56 11.13 -19.58
C PRO A 128 5.22 9.97 -18.84
N MET A 129 4.38 9.06 -18.33
CA MET A 129 4.81 7.84 -17.65
C MET A 129 3.90 6.69 -18.04
N TYR A 130 4.47 5.51 -18.24
CA TYR A 130 3.73 4.28 -18.50
C TYR A 130 4.09 3.17 -17.54
N LEU A 131 3.10 2.47 -17.04
CA LEU A 131 3.26 1.31 -16.17
C LEU A 131 2.48 0.15 -16.78
N GLU A 132 3.17 -0.98 -17.08
CA GLU A 132 2.60 -2.18 -17.68
C GLU A 132 3.03 -3.41 -16.89
N LEU A 133 2.10 -4.04 -16.20
CA LEU A 133 2.40 -5.09 -15.24
C LEU A 133 1.53 -6.31 -15.50
N THR A 134 2.18 -7.48 -15.61
CA THR A 134 1.48 -8.76 -15.79
C THR A 134 1.01 -9.29 -14.44
N LEU A 135 -0.29 -9.48 -14.30
CA LEU A 135 -0.93 -10.09 -13.13
C LEU A 135 -0.66 -11.61 -13.08
N PRO A 136 -0.83 -12.26 -11.93
CA PRO A 136 -0.68 -13.72 -11.80
C PRO A 136 -1.57 -14.54 -12.75
N SER A 137 -2.73 -14.02 -13.15
CA SER A 137 -3.60 -14.64 -14.17
C SER A 137 -3.05 -14.57 -15.59
N GLY A 138 -2.03 -13.73 -15.84
CA GLY A 138 -1.54 -13.39 -17.17
C GLY A 138 -2.21 -12.15 -17.79
N GLU A 139 -3.24 -11.58 -17.14
CA GLU A 139 -3.84 -10.33 -17.58
C GLU A 139 -2.85 -9.16 -17.38
N VAL A 140 -2.93 -8.16 -18.27
CA VAL A 140 -2.12 -6.95 -18.18
C VAL A 140 -2.87 -5.85 -17.46
N TRP A 141 -2.26 -5.34 -16.39
CA TRP A 141 -2.68 -4.13 -15.72
C TRP A 141 -1.78 -2.98 -16.19
N ALA A 142 -2.37 -1.93 -16.78
CA ALA A 142 -1.60 -0.82 -17.30
C ALA A 142 -2.18 0.55 -16.92
N LYS A 143 -1.30 1.55 -16.84
CA LYS A 143 -1.62 2.96 -16.58
C LYS A 143 -0.68 3.89 -17.34
N GLY A 144 -1.20 5.04 -17.76
CA GLY A 144 -0.45 6.05 -18.49
C GLY A 144 -0.50 5.86 -20.00
N ASP A 145 0.44 6.50 -20.71
CA ASP A 145 0.52 6.49 -22.16
C ASP A 145 1.53 5.40 -22.63
N PRO A 146 1.10 4.39 -23.40
CA PRO A 146 2.00 3.35 -23.88
C PRO A 146 3.09 3.87 -24.84
N ALA A 147 2.95 5.09 -25.38
CA ALA A 147 3.97 5.75 -26.20
C ALA A 147 5.00 6.54 -25.35
N SER A 148 4.87 6.53 -24.02
CA SER A 148 5.77 7.25 -23.12
C SER A 148 7.22 6.78 -23.25
N PRO A 149 8.22 7.70 -23.31
CA PRO A 149 9.61 7.34 -23.22
C PRO A 149 10.05 6.91 -21.81
N ASN A 150 9.19 7.17 -20.80
CA ASN A 150 9.39 6.74 -19.42
C ASN A 150 8.41 5.60 -19.12
N TYR A 151 8.93 4.40 -18.87
CA TYR A 151 8.06 3.27 -18.57
C TYR A 151 8.69 2.28 -17.59
N ILE A 152 7.81 1.55 -16.92
CA ILE A 152 8.14 0.40 -16.09
C ILE A 152 7.30 -0.78 -16.56
N LYS A 153 7.96 -1.89 -16.90
CA LYS A 153 7.31 -3.14 -17.33
C LYS A 153 7.82 -4.32 -16.53
N GLY A 154 6.97 -5.32 -16.35
CA GLY A 154 7.35 -6.54 -15.66
C GLY A 154 6.20 -7.22 -14.95
N THR A 155 6.49 -7.92 -13.86
CA THR A 155 5.45 -8.61 -13.09
C THR A 155 4.79 -7.68 -12.08
N ALA A 156 3.48 -7.85 -11.89
CA ALA A 156 2.74 -7.16 -10.82
C ALA A 156 3.31 -7.46 -9.42
N ARG A 157 3.86 -8.67 -9.24
CA ARG A 157 4.53 -9.08 -8.01
C ARG A 157 5.74 -8.19 -7.72
N ASP A 158 6.66 -8.09 -8.67
CA ASP A 158 7.91 -7.36 -8.48
C ASP A 158 7.64 -5.88 -8.21
N TRP A 159 6.77 -5.26 -9.03
CA TRP A 159 6.39 -3.88 -8.79
C TRP A 159 5.72 -3.66 -7.43
N ALA A 160 4.83 -4.56 -7.02
CA ALA A 160 4.18 -4.44 -5.71
C ALA A 160 5.18 -4.57 -4.56
N LEU A 161 6.17 -5.47 -4.64
CA LEU A 161 7.24 -5.61 -3.64
C LEU A 161 8.12 -4.36 -3.53
N VAL A 162 8.39 -3.70 -4.66
CA VAL A 162 9.08 -2.41 -4.69
C VAL A 162 8.19 -1.32 -4.05
N ALA A 163 6.91 -1.27 -4.43
CA ALA A 163 5.97 -0.25 -3.99
C ALA A 163 5.64 -0.30 -2.48
N ILE A 164 5.75 -1.46 -1.85
CA ILE A 164 5.65 -1.62 -0.39
C ILE A 164 7.01 -1.53 0.33
N ARG A 165 8.07 -1.12 -0.34
CA ARG A 165 9.42 -0.96 0.21
C ARG A 165 10.04 -2.26 0.77
N ARG A 166 9.74 -3.42 0.20
CA ARG A 166 10.32 -4.71 0.61
C ARG A 166 11.41 -5.21 -0.36
N ARG A 167 11.51 -4.61 -1.54
CA ARG A 167 12.59 -4.89 -2.52
C ARG A 167 13.08 -3.58 -3.15
N ASN A 168 14.34 -3.55 -3.51
CA ASN A 168 14.85 -2.52 -4.42
C ASN A 168 14.49 -2.92 -5.85
N TRP A 169 14.09 -1.98 -6.68
CA TRP A 169 13.73 -2.26 -8.07
C TRP A 169 14.91 -2.85 -8.88
N MET A 170 16.15 -2.50 -8.51
CA MET A 170 17.37 -3.04 -9.12
C MET A 170 17.59 -4.54 -8.84
N ASP A 171 16.93 -5.09 -7.83
CA ASP A 171 16.97 -6.50 -7.46
C ASP A 171 15.80 -7.32 -8.04
N THR A 172 15.05 -6.73 -8.97
CA THR A 172 13.89 -7.34 -9.63
C THR A 172 14.12 -7.48 -11.13
N ASP A 173 13.23 -8.17 -11.83
CA ASP A 173 13.26 -8.28 -13.29
C ASP A 173 12.45 -7.16 -13.99
N LEU A 174 12.17 -6.06 -13.29
CA LEU A 174 11.49 -4.91 -13.86
C LEU A 174 12.38 -4.22 -14.90
N GLU A 175 11.79 -3.94 -16.05
CA GLU A 175 12.36 -3.05 -17.07
C GLU A 175 11.98 -1.61 -16.71
N VAL A 176 12.96 -0.79 -16.35
CA VAL A 176 12.76 0.62 -15.92
C VAL A 176 13.53 1.52 -16.88
N VAL A 177 12.81 2.27 -17.72
CA VAL A 177 13.38 3.09 -18.77
C VAL A 177 12.95 4.54 -18.65
N GLY A 178 13.90 5.46 -18.77
CA GLY A 178 13.72 6.90 -18.66
C GLY A 178 13.91 7.42 -17.23
N ASP A 179 14.24 8.71 -17.12
CA ASP A 179 14.61 9.33 -15.83
C ASP A 179 13.42 9.43 -14.88
N GLU A 180 12.23 9.74 -15.40
CA GLU A 180 11.00 9.76 -14.62
C GLU A 180 10.67 8.37 -14.05
N ALA A 181 10.84 7.32 -14.86
CA ALA A 181 10.61 5.94 -14.41
C ALA A 181 11.60 5.51 -13.33
N ARG A 182 12.88 5.88 -13.46
CA ARG A 182 13.90 5.60 -12.43
C ARG A 182 13.60 6.36 -11.13
N THR A 183 13.25 7.63 -11.25
CA THR A 183 12.84 8.43 -10.09
C THR A 183 11.66 7.78 -9.40
N TYR A 184 10.59 7.48 -10.15
CA TYR A 184 9.39 6.86 -9.58
C TYR A 184 9.68 5.51 -8.93
N ALA A 185 10.43 4.62 -9.57
CA ALA A 185 10.81 3.33 -9.01
C ALA A 185 11.62 3.46 -7.70
N SER A 186 12.40 4.53 -7.58
CA SER A 186 13.24 4.78 -6.41
C SER A 186 12.48 5.35 -5.22
N ILE A 187 11.36 6.09 -5.45
CA ILE A 187 10.60 6.78 -4.40
C ILE A 187 9.23 6.17 -4.12
N VAL A 188 8.77 5.20 -4.92
CA VAL A 188 7.43 4.64 -4.77
C VAL A 188 7.20 4.06 -3.39
N GLN A 189 6.10 4.48 -2.73
CA GLN A 189 5.56 3.87 -1.51
C GLN A 189 4.04 3.93 -1.54
N THR A 190 3.36 2.90 -1.05
CA THR A 190 1.90 2.75 -1.14
C THR A 190 1.16 3.14 0.14
N TYR A 191 1.88 3.55 1.15
CA TYR A 191 1.37 3.94 2.46
C TYR A 191 1.66 5.42 2.75
N ALA A 192 0.89 6.00 3.67
CA ALA A 192 1.06 7.36 4.15
C ALA A 192 2.26 7.46 5.11
N GLY A 193 2.81 8.66 5.23
CA GLY A 193 3.92 8.94 6.13
C GLY A 193 5.05 9.69 5.44
N PRO A 194 6.15 9.91 6.14
CA PRO A 194 7.35 10.51 5.56
C PRO A 194 7.95 9.60 4.47
N ALA A 195 8.90 10.16 3.72
CA ALA A 195 9.66 9.36 2.76
C ALA A 195 10.37 8.22 3.47
N ASP A 196 10.18 7.02 2.94
CA ASP A 196 10.83 5.80 3.42
C ASP A 196 11.85 5.34 2.39
N PRO A 197 13.15 5.22 2.74
CA PRO A 197 14.18 4.83 1.79
C PRO A 197 13.94 3.41 1.25
N ALA A 198 14.24 3.19 -0.02
CA ALA A 198 14.26 1.85 -0.56
C ALA A 198 15.32 1.00 0.15
N PRO A 199 15.12 -0.33 0.28
CA PRO A 199 16.18 -1.23 0.72
C PRO A 199 17.44 -1.05 -0.13
N GLU A 200 18.60 -1.26 0.47
CA GLU A 200 19.87 -1.24 -0.31
C GLU A 200 19.82 -2.28 -1.42
N ALA A 201 20.24 -1.87 -2.60
CA ALA A 201 20.31 -2.76 -3.75
C ALA A 201 21.45 -3.77 -3.55
N LYS A 202 21.16 -5.04 -3.76
CA LYS A 202 22.16 -6.13 -3.81
C LYS A 202 22.87 -6.16 -5.17
N ASN A 203 22.16 -5.72 -6.22
CA ASN A 203 22.65 -5.63 -7.58
C ASN A 203 22.82 -4.15 -7.96
N GLN A 204 23.96 -3.81 -8.55
CA GLN A 204 24.15 -2.49 -9.18
C GLN A 204 23.85 -2.65 -10.67
N ARG A 205 22.85 -1.96 -11.17
CA ARG A 205 22.48 -1.88 -12.59
C ARG A 205 22.79 -0.49 -13.14
#